data_c520d233ef6daad21d908f05fbced2b8
#
_entry.id   c520d233ef6daad21d908f05fbced2b8
#
_cell.length_a   1.000
_cell.length_b   1.000
_cell.length_c   1.000
_cell.angle_alpha   90.00
_cell.angle_beta   90.00
_cell.angle_gamma   90.00
#
_symmetry.space_group_name_H-M   'P 1'
#
loop_
_entity.id
_entity.type
_entity.pdbx_description
1 polymer ?
#
loop_
_entity_poly.entity_id
_entity_poly.type
_entity_poly.pdbx_seq_one_letter_code
_entity_poly.pdbx_strand_id
1 'polypeptide(L)'
;MNSTLIQTDRFALSETERSAIEHEMHHYEDPRAASIEALKIVQKERGWVPDGAIYAIGELLGIPASDVEGVATFYSQIFRQPVGRHIIRVCDSMVCYIGGHESVVSEIQSKLGIGLGQTTADGRFTLLPVCCLGNCDKAPALMIDDDTFGDVQPAGVATLLEAYP
;
A
#
# COMPACT_ATOMS: atom_id res chain seq x y z
N MET A 1 -14.96 -44.25 -2.22
CA MET A 1 -14.85 -42.95 -1.55
C MET A 1 -13.64 -42.25 -2.09
N ASN A 2 -13.83 -41.40 -3.12
CA ASN A 2 -12.74 -40.65 -3.73
C ASN A 2 -12.44 -39.41 -2.89
N SER A 3 -11.32 -39.45 -2.19
CA SER A 3 -10.78 -38.28 -1.51
C SER A 3 -10.12 -37.40 -2.60
N THR A 4 -10.89 -36.47 -3.13
CA THR A 4 -10.34 -35.41 -3.98
C THR A 4 -9.51 -34.52 -3.08
N LEU A 5 -8.21 -34.76 -3.04
CA LEU A 5 -7.24 -33.83 -2.46
C LEU A 5 -7.40 -32.53 -3.21
N ILE A 6 -7.95 -31.52 -2.55
CA ILE A 6 -7.87 -30.13 -2.99
C ILE A 6 -6.39 -29.81 -3.02
N GLN A 7 -5.82 -29.82 -4.21
CA GLN A 7 -4.51 -29.27 -4.48
C GLN A 7 -4.69 -27.75 -4.33
N THR A 8 -4.52 -27.24 -3.11
CA THR A 8 -4.31 -25.82 -2.90
C THR A 8 -2.97 -25.52 -3.57
N ASP A 9 -2.98 -24.81 -4.70
CA ASP A 9 -1.76 -24.22 -5.25
C ASP A 9 -1.09 -23.46 -4.09
N ARG A 10 -0.05 -24.07 -3.52
CA ARG A 10 0.72 -23.45 -2.45
C ARG A 10 1.36 -22.21 -3.06
N PHE A 11 0.97 -21.04 -2.55
CA PHE A 11 1.66 -19.81 -2.88
C PHE A 11 3.17 -20.01 -2.63
N ALA A 12 3.98 -19.62 -3.59
CA ALA A 12 5.42 -19.64 -3.47
C ALA A 12 6.00 -18.25 -3.75
N LEU A 13 6.97 -17.86 -2.94
CA LEU A 13 7.82 -16.71 -3.26
C LEU A 13 8.59 -17.03 -4.54
N SER A 14 8.77 -16.04 -5.41
CA SER A 14 9.69 -16.17 -6.55
C SER A 14 11.13 -16.31 -6.04
N GLU A 15 12.02 -16.80 -6.88
CA GLU A 15 13.44 -16.89 -6.51
C GLU A 15 14.03 -15.50 -6.21
N THR A 16 13.60 -14.48 -6.94
CA THR A 16 14.00 -13.08 -6.72
C THR A 16 13.55 -12.59 -5.36
N GLU A 17 12.26 -12.81 -5.01
CA GLU A 17 11.71 -12.42 -3.71
C GLU A 17 12.44 -13.13 -2.57
N ARG A 18 12.62 -14.46 -2.70
CA ARG A 18 13.31 -15.28 -1.69
C ARG A 18 14.73 -14.80 -1.45
N SER A 19 15.52 -14.67 -2.50
CA SER A 19 16.94 -14.26 -2.42
C SER A 19 17.07 -12.85 -1.82
N ALA A 20 16.18 -11.92 -2.19
CA ALA A 20 16.18 -10.57 -1.64
C ALA A 20 15.83 -10.55 -0.15
N ILE A 21 14.85 -11.36 0.28
CA ILE A 21 14.47 -11.48 1.70
C ILE A 21 15.59 -12.13 2.52
N GLU A 22 16.20 -13.20 2.02
CA GLU A 22 17.33 -13.85 2.66
C GLU A 22 18.51 -12.88 2.83
N HIS A 23 18.78 -12.04 1.82
CA HIS A 23 19.79 -11.00 1.92
C HIS A 23 19.48 -9.99 3.04
N GLU A 24 18.24 -9.52 3.12
CA GLU A 24 17.82 -8.60 4.19
C GLU A 24 17.93 -9.22 5.59
N MET A 25 17.63 -10.52 5.74
CA MET A 25 17.76 -11.21 7.03
C MET A 25 19.17 -11.11 7.62
N HIS A 26 20.21 -11.04 6.78
CA HIS A 26 21.60 -10.93 7.24
C HIS A 26 21.94 -9.58 7.87
N HIS A 27 21.10 -8.55 7.69
CA HIS A 27 21.29 -7.24 8.30
C HIS A 27 20.78 -7.15 9.74
N TYR A 28 20.09 -8.19 10.23
CA TYR A 28 19.45 -8.20 11.54
C TYR A 28 19.93 -9.41 12.37
N GLU A 29 20.08 -9.22 13.67
CA GLU A 29 20.37 -10.32 14.61
C GLU A 29 19.16 -11.26 14.77
N ASP A 30 17.93 -10.70 14.73
CA ASP A 30 16.68 -11.45 14.78
C ASP A 30 16.00 -11.38 13.42
N PRO A 31 15.76 -12.51 12.73
CA PRO A 31 15.05 -12.55 11.46
C PRO A 31 13.66 -11.87 11.48
N ARG A 32 13.03 -11.81 12.66
CA ARG A 32 11.76 -11.11 12.87
C ARG A 32 11.83 -9.63 12.46
N ALA A 33 12.98 -8.98 12.68
CA ALA A 33 13.19 -7.58 12.31
C ALA A 33 13.15 -7.34 10.79
N ALA A 34 13.41 -8.37 9.97
CA ALA A 34 13.30 -8.29 8.52
C ALA A 34 11.86 -8.35 7.99
N SER A 35 10.84 -8.52 8.85
CA SER A 35 9.43 -8.71 8.41
C SER A 35 8.93 -7.58 7.52
N ILE A 36 9.21 -6.31 7.88
CA ILE A 36 8.73 -5.16 7.09
C ILE A 36 9.42 -5.09 5.73
N GLU A 37 10.72 -5.37 5.66
CA GLU A 37 11.45 -5.38 4.40
C GLU A 37 11.01 -6.55 3.50
N ALA A 38 10.75 -7.73 4.07
CA ALA A 38 10.20 -8.87 3.35
C ALA A 38 8.83 -8.54 2.71
N LEU A 39 7.95 -7.88 3.46
CA LEU A 39 6.66 -7.41 2.95
C LEU A 39 6.81 -6.38 1.82
N LYS A 40 7.73 -5.43 1.96
CA LYS A 40 8.04 -4.44 0.93
C LYS A 40 8.61 -5.05 -0.35
N ILE A 41 9.48 -6.06 -0.22
CA ILE A 41 10.04 -6.80 -1.38
C ILE A 41 8.91 -7.46 -2.16
N VAL A 42 8.01 -8.20 -1.49
CA VAL A 42 6.87 -8.84 -2.14
C VAL A 42 5.94 -7.81 -2.77
N GLN A 43 5.63 -6.72 -2.06
CA GLN A 43 4.79 -5.65 -2.58
C GLN A 43 5.38 -4.98 -3.81
N LYS A 44 6.69 -4.76 -3.85
CA LYS A 44 7.38 -4.17 -5.00
C LYS A 44 7.26 -5.03 -6.26
N GLU A 45 7.35 -6.36 -6.11
CA GLU A 45 7.25 -7.30 -7.22
C GLU A 45 5.80 -7.49 -7.71
N ARG A 46 4.84 -7.50 -6.79
CA ARG A 46 3.44 -7.90 -7.06
C ARG A 46 2.44 -6.75 -7.01
N GLY A 47 2.85 -5.56 -6.55
CA GLY A 47 1.98 -4.41 -6.32
C GLY A 47 1.21 -4.46 -4.99
N TRP A 48 1.07 -5.64 -4.38
CA TRP A 48 0.40 -5.88 -3.10
C TRP A 48 0.87 -7.17 -2.45
N VAL A 49 0.50 -7.41 -1.19
CA VAL A 49 0.90 -8.61 -0.44
C VAL A 49 -0.29 -9.55 -0.27
N PRO A 50 -0.38 -10.65 -1.04
CA PRO A 50 -1.45 -11.64 -0.90
C PRO A 50 -1.30 -12.50 0.37
N ASP A 51 -2.39 -13.14 0.81
CA ASP A 51 -2.40 -13.98 2.02
C ASP A 51 -1.33 -15.08 1.98
N GLY A 52 -1.16 -15.71 0.82
CA GLY A 52 -0.13 -16.73 0.65
C GLY A 52 1.29 -16.23 0.90
N ALA A 53 1.58 -14.94 0.61
CA ALA A 53 2.87 -14.35 0.88
C ALA A 53 3.15 -14.21 2.38
N ILE A 54 2.12 -13.91 3.18
CA ILE A 54 2.25 -13.84 4.65
C ILE A 54 2.74 -15.18 5.22
N TYR A 55 2.15 -16.28 4.76
CA TYR A 55 2.59 -17.62 5.19
C TYR A 55 4.01 -17.93 4.70
N ALA A 56 4.32 -17.65 3.44
CA ALA A 56 5.63 -17.95 2.86
C ALA A 56 6.76 -17.10 3.49
N ILE A 57 6.49 -15.84 3.81
CA ILE A 57 7.41 -14.97 4.56
C ILE A 57 7.61 -15.52 5.97
N GLY A 58 6.53 -15.90 6.67
CA GLY A 58 6.63 -16.49 8.00
C GLY A 58 7.49 -17.76 8.02
N GLU A 59 7.29 -18.67 7.06
CA GLU A 59 8.12 -19.87 6.89
C GLU A 59 9.60 -19.52 6.67
N LEU A 60 9.88 -18.53 5.81
CA LEU A 60 11.25 -18.12 5.48
C LEU A 60 11.97 -17.46 6.66
N LEU A 61 11.27 -16.59 7.41
CA LEU A 61 11.81 -15.92 8.60
C LEU A 61 11.82 -16.81 9.86
N GLY A 62 11.17 -17.99 9.81
CA GLY A 62 11.05 -18.88 10.97
C GLY A 62 10.14 -18.32 12.08
N ILE A 63 9.14 -17.52 11.75
CA ILE A 63 8.19 -16.89 12.68
C ILE A 63 6.75 -17.25 12.33
N PRO A 64 5.79 -17.14 13.28
CA PRO A 64 4.38 -17.37 12.98
C PRO A 64 3.87 -16.40 11.91
N ALA A 65 3.05 -16.88 10.99
CA ALA A 65 2.39 -16.04 9.97
C ALA A 65 1.55 -14.90 10.59
N SER A 66 0.98 -15.13 11.78
CA SER A 66 0.25 -14.10 12.53
C SER A 66 1.11 -12.89 12.90
N ASP A 67 2.41 -13.09 13.12
CA ASP A 67 3.33 -12.00 13.45
C ASP A 67 3.63 -11.16 12.20
N VAL A 68 3.81 -11.83 11.04
CA VAL A 68 3.96 -11.17 9.75
C VAL A 68 2.69 -10.39 9.39
N GLU A 69 1.50 -10.98 9.60
CA GLU A 69 0.21 -10.31 9.39
C GLU A 69 0.05 -9.09 10.32
N GLY A 70 0.47 -9.21 11.57
CA GLY A 70 0.48 -8.09 12.52
C GLY A 70 1.30 -6.90 12.01
N VAL A 71 2.48 -7.15 11.42
CA VAL A 71 3.30 -6.12 10.78
C VAL A 71 2.59 -5.56 9.54
N ALA A 72 2.07 -6.43 8.67
CA ALA A 72 1.43 -6.04 7.42
C ALA A 72 0.20 -5.14 7.64
N THR A 73 -0.60 -5.41 8.69
CA THR A 73 -1.80 -4.63 9.02
C THR A 73 -1.50 -3.38 9.84
N PHE A 74 -0.39 -3.35 10.57
CA PHE A 74 0.04 -2.16 11.32
C PHE A 74 0.53 -1.04 10.38
N TYR A 75 1.27 -1.38 9.34
CA TYR A 75 1.84 -0.41 8.41
C TYR A 75 0.88 -0.12 7.25
N SER A 76 0.25 1.05 7.24
CA SER A 76 -0.75 1.48 6.24
C SER A 76 -0.23 1.53 4.79
N GLN A 77 1.09 1.46 4.60
CA GLN A 77 1.72 1.42 3.28
C GLN A 77 1.96 -0.02 2.77
N ILE A 78 1.60 -1.03 3.53
CA ILE A 78 1.57 -2.42 3.09
C ILE A 78 0.15 -2.74 2.60
N PHE A 79 0.01 -3.00 1.31
CA PHE A 79 -1.29 -3.22 0.68
C PHE A 79 -1.67 -4.70 0.74
N ARG A 80 -2.76 -5.00 1.46
CA ARG A 80 -3.29 -6.36 1.62
C ARG A 80 -4.30 -6.74 0.54
N GLN A 81 -4.56 -5.84 -0.40
CA GLN A 81 -5.43 -6.03 -1.55
C GLN A 81 -4.80 -5.40 -2.80
N PRO A 82 -5.18 -5.84 -4.01
CA PRO A 82 -4.73 -5.22 -5.23
C PRO A 82 -5.02 -3.72 -5.25
N VAL A 83 -4.01 -2.94 -5.64
CA VAL A 83 -4.09 -1.50 -5.79
C VAL A 83 -3.85 -1.08 -7.24
N GLY A 84 -4.17 0.15 -7.57
CA GLY A 84 -3.90 0.73 -8.89
C GLY A 84 -2.40 1.01 -9.12
N ARG A 85 -2.08 1.36 -10.36
CA ARG A 85 -0.71 1.75 -10.72
C ARG A 85 -0.22 2.98 -9.96
N HIS A 86 -1.13 3.89 -9.64
CA HIS A 86 -0.86 5.12 -8.90
C HIS A 86 -1.65 5.16 -7.60
N ILE A 87 -0.99 5.47 -6.51
CA ILE A 87 -1.59 5.55 -5.18
C ILE A 87 -1.75 7.01 -4.78
N ILE A 88 -2.99 7.47 -4.68
CA ILE A 88 -3.31 8.80 -4.17
C ILE A 88 -3.50 8.68 -2.66
N ARG A 89 -2.65 9.35 -1.89
CA ARG A 89 -2.72 9.41 -0.42
C ARG A 89 -3.15 10.79 -0.01
N VAL A 90 -4.35 10.92 0.54
CA VAL A 90 -4.88 12.21 1.01
C VAL A 90 -4.70 12.33 2.51
N CYS A 91 -4.06 13.40 2.94
CA CYS A 91 -3.83 13.65 4.37
C CYS A 91 -5.14 14.04 5.05
N ASP A 92 -5.58 13.26 6.04
CA ASP A 92 -6.83 13.47 6.81
C ASP A 92 -6.58 14.08 8.20
N SER A 93 -5.34 14.53 8.47
CA SER A 93 -5.00 15.11 9.77
C SER A 93 -5.56 16.52 9.94
N MET A 94 -5.63 16.97 11.20
CA MET A 94 -6.33 18.17 11.65
C MET A 94 -6.05 19.42 10.79
N VAL A 95 -4.79 19.71 10.47
CA VAL A 95 -4.43 20.92 9.70
C VAL A 95 -4.96 20.84 8.28
N CYS A 96 -4.85 19.69 7.62
CA CYS A 96 -5.41 19.47 6.29
C CYS A 96 -6.93 19.49 6.29
N TYR A 97 -7.54 18.93 7.35
CA TYR A 97 -9.01 18.96 7.55
C TYR A 97 -9.52 20.40 7.61
N ILE A 98 -8.92 21.25 8.47
CA ILE A 98 -9.27 22.68 8.57
C ILE A 98 -8.95 23.41 7.24
N GLY A 99 -7.90 23.02 6.53
CA GLY A 99 -7.45 23.61 5.27
C GLY A 99 -8.33 23.28 4.05
N GLY A 100 -9.37 22.43 4.21
CA GLY A 100 -10.30 22.11 3.13
C GLY A 100 -10.12 20.73 2.50
N HIS A 101 -9.51 19.78 3.24
CA HIS A 101 -9.35 18.38 2.84
C HIS A 101 -10.62 17.78 2.23
N GLU A 102 -11.80 17.97 2.87
CA GLU A 102 -13.05 17.38 2.40
C GLU A 102 -13.42 17.80 0.98
N SER A 103 -13.17 19.06 0.62
CA SER A 103 -13.44 19.58 -0.72
C SER A 103 -12.51 18.97 -1.76
N VAL A 104 -11.23 18.76 -1.42
CA VAL A 104 -10.24 18.11 -2.28
C VAL A 104 -10.60 16.64 -2.50
N VAL A 105 -10.90 15.92 -1.41
CA VAL A 105 -11.32 14.51 -1.49
C VAL A 105 -12.57 14.33 -2.32
N SER A 106 -13.60 15.18 -2.10
CA SER A 106 -14.85 15.15 -2.85
C SER A 106 -14.61 15.35 -4.35
N GLU A 107 -13.72 16.27 -4.73
CA GLU A 107 -13.38 16.49 -6.13
C GLU A 107 -12.64 15.29 -6.73
N ILE A 108 -11.66 14.69 -6.02
CA ILE A 108 -10.98 13.48 -6.46
C ILE A 108 -11.97 12.32 -6.66
N GLN A 109 -12.85 12.10 -5.68
CA GLN A 109 -13.88 11.06 -5.77
C GLN A 109 -14.83 11.28 -6.96
N SER A 110 -15.23 12.52 -7.19
CA SER A 110 -16.10 12.89 -8.32
C SER A 110 -15.42 12.63 -9.67
N LYS A 111 -14.13 12.97 -9.79
CA LYS A 111 -13.37 12.78 -11.04
C LYS A 111 -13.08 11.32 -11.34
N LEU A 112 -12.76 10.53 -10.31
CA LEU A 112 -12.36 9.13 -10.46
C LEU A 112 -13.53 8.14 -10.37
N GLY A 113 -14.67 8.56 -9.84
CA GLY A 113 -15.83 7.69 -9.62
C GLY A 113 -15.62 6.63 -8.54
N ILE A 114 -14.71 6.88 -7.58
CA ILE A 114 -14.36 5.94 -6.51
C ILE A 114 -14.42 6.61 -5.14
N GLY A 115 -14.65 5.80 -4.09
CA GLY A 115 -14.55 6.22 -2.70
C GLY A 115 -13.15 6.00 -2.12
N LEU A 116 -12.95 6.44 -0.87
CA LEU A 116 -11.74 6.11 -0.10
C LEU A 116 -11.59 4.60 0.05
N GLY A 117 -10.36 4.10 -0.11
CA GLY A 117 -10.05 2.68 -0.09
C GLY A 117 -10.35 1.93 -1.38
N GLN A 118 -10.81 2.61 -2.43
CA GLN A 118 -11.19 1.98 -3.70
C GLN A 118 -10.19 2.27 -4.82
N THR A 119 -10.20 1.36 -5.80
CA THR A 119 -9.39 1.44 -7.01
C THR A 119 -10.31 1.69 -8.21
N THR A 120 -9.88 2.53 -9.16
CA THR A 120 -10.60 2.78 -10.42
C THR A 120 -10.71 1.49 -11.24
N ALA A 121 -11.79 1.37 -12.02
CA ALA A 121 -12.08 0.16 -12.82
C ALA A 121 -10.99 -0.17 -13.85
N ASP A 122 -10.24 0.82 -14.32
CA ASP A 122 -9.09 0.66 -15.21
C ASP A 122 -7.78 0.30 -14.49
N GLY A 123 -7.82 0.17 -13.14
CA GLY A 123 -6.65 -0.12 -12.32
C GLY A 123 -5.61 1.01 -12.30
N ARG A 124 -5.99 2.23 -12.65
CA ARG A 124 -5.06 3.36 -12.72
C ARG A 124 -4.79 3.95 -11.34
N PHE A 125 -5.81 4.28 -10.57
CA PHE A 125 -5.69 4.94 -9.29
C PHE A 125 -6.31 4.14 -8.15
N THR A 126 -5.65 4.20 -6.98
CA THR A 126 -6.25 3.84 -5.68
C THR A 126 -6.23 5.08 -4.79
N LEU A 127 -7.37 5.38 -4.16
CA LEU A 127 -7.52 6.55 -3.27
C LEU A 127 -7.51 6.11 -1.81
N LEU A 128 -6.48 6.52 -1.05
CA LEU A 128 -6.29 6.14 0.35
C LEU A 128 -6.25 7.36 1.27
N PRO A 129 -6.94 7.32 2.41
CA PRO A 129 -6.69 8.28 3.48
C PRO A 129 -5.39 7.90 4.19
N VAL A 130 -4.62 8.90 4.62
CA VAL A 130 -3.40 8.68 5.41
C VAL A 130 -3.30 9.72 6.51
N CYS A 131 -2.60 9.34 7.58
CA CYS A 131 -2.19 10.27 8.62
C CYS A 131 -1.30 11.38 8.06
N CYS A 132 -0.84 12.30 8.94
CA CYS A 132 -0.08 13.47 8.55
C CYS A 132 1.13 13.13 7.66
N LEU A 133 1.18 13.75 6.48
CA LEU A 133 2.27 13.64 5.51
C LEU A 133 3.48 14.54 5.84
N GLY A 134 3.41 15.32 6.93
CA GLY A 134 4.47 16.24 7.34
C GLY A 134 4.50 17.58 6.57
N ASN A 135 3.56 17.85 5.68
CA ASN A 135 3.50 19.06 4.83
C ASN A 135 2.43 20.06 5.32
N CYS A 136 2.34 20.27 6.65
CA CYS A 136 1.26 21.03 7.28
C CYS A 136 1.26 22.52 6.97
N ASP A 137 2.43 23.09 6.68
CA ASP A 137 2.59 24.48 6.26
C ASP A 137 1.98 24.80 4.89
N LYS A 138 1.71 23.73 4.12
CA LYS A 138 1.07 23.79 2.79
C LYS A 138 -0.19 22.90 2.74
N ALA A 139 -0.98 22.97 3.79
CA ALA A 139 -2.27 22.24 3.84
C ALA A 139 -3.33 22.89 2.94
N PRO A 140 -4.23 22.12 2.30
CA PRO A 140 -4.30 20.65 2.34
C PRO A 140 -3.25 19.98 1.45
N ALA A 141 -2.76 18.82 1.92
CA ALA A 141 -1.69 18.08 1.25
C ALA A 141 -2.14 16.68 0.83
N LEU A 142 -1.61 16.21 -0.29
CA LEU A 142 -1.72 14.83 -0.76
C LEU A 142 -0.40 14.36 -1.36
N MET A 143 -0.28 13.05 -1.56
CA MET A 143 0.78 12.46 -2.38
C MET A 143 0.16 11.63 -3.51
N ILE A 144 0.83 11.59 -4.65
CA ILE A 144 0.58 10.61 -5.69
C ILE A 144 1.91 9.88 -5.88
N ASP A 145 1.91 8.60 -5.62
CA ASP A 145 3.13 7.79 -5.52
C ASP A 145 4.15 8.42 -4.55
N ASP A 146 5.30 8.88 -5.03
CA ASP A 146 6.35 9.52 -4.24
C ASP A 146 6.30 11.06 -4.30
N ASP A 147 5.44 11.63 -5.16
CA ASP A 147 5.32 13.07 -5.33
C ASP A 147 4.37 13.68 -4.28
N THR A 148 4.84 14.68 -3.56
CA THR A 148 4.07 15.39 -2.53
C THR A 148 3.58 16.73 -3.04
N PHE A 149 2.27 16.98 -2.89
CA PHE A 149 1.59 18.21 -3.28
C PHE A 149 1.02 18.92 -2.05
N GLY A 150 1.23 20.22 -1.99
CA GLY A 150 0.66 21.09 -0.96
C GLY A 150 -0.20 22.18 -1.58
N ASP A 151 -0.94 22.92 -0.73
CA ASP A 151 -1.87 23.99 -1.13
C ASP A 151 -2.87 23.51 -2.20
N VAL A 152 -3.25 22.23 -2.14
CA VAL A 152 -4.07 21.59 -3.15
C VAL A 152 -5.47 22.18 -3.16
N GLN A 153 -5.86 22.71 -4.32
CA GLN A 153 -7.21 23.25 -4.52
C GLN A 153 -8.06 22.30 -5.35
N PRO A 154 -9.36 22.18 -5.08
CA PRO A 154 -10.25 21.33 -5.88
C PRO A 154 -10.13 21.59 -7.39
N ALA A 155 -10.02 22.84 -7.79
CA ALA A 155 -9.89 23.22 -9.21
C ALA A 155 -8.60 22.67 -9.88
N GLY A 156 -7.56 22.37 -9.11
CA GLY A 156 -6.29 21.83 -9.62
C GLY A 156 -6.26 20.30 -9.70
N VAL A 157 -7.22 19.60 -9.10
CA VAL A 157 -7.25 18.13 -9.01
C VAL A 157 -7.20 17.46 -10.38
N ALA A 158 -8.00 17.95 -11.35
CA ALA A 158 -8.02 17.36 -12.69
C ALA A 158 -6.63 17.37 -13.34
N THR A 159 -5.94 18.50 -13.29
CA THR A 159 -4.59 18.66 -13.85
C THR A 159 -3.56 17.76 -13.15
N LEU A 160 -3.67 17.61 -11.82
CA LEU A 160 -2.82 16.69 -11.09
C LEU A 160 -3.02 15.23 -11.55
N LEU A 161 -4.25 14.79 -11.70
CA LEU A 161 -4.56 13.43 -12.13
C LEU A 161 -4.14 13.13 -13.58
N GLU A 162 -4.18 14.12 -14.46
CA GLU A 162 -3.76 13.98 -15.87
C GLU A 162 -2.25 13.74 -16.02
N ALA A 163 -1.44 14.16 -15.05
CA ALA A 163 0.00 13.97 -15.08
C ALA A 163 0.43 12.49 -14.84
N TYR A 164 -0.49 11.63 -14.39
CA TYR A 164 -0.23 10.21 -14.06
C TYR A 164 -1.05 9.29 -14.99
N PRO A 165 -0.55 8.93 -16.18
CA PRO A 165 -1.27 8.18 -17.22
C PRO A 165 -1.54 6.70 -16.91
#